data_49ba1ce349d76decf0b5fffec6f36c79
#
_entry.id   49ba1ce349d76decf0b5fffec6f36c79
#
_cell.length_a   1.000
_cell.length_b   1.000
_cell.length_c   1.000
_cell.angle_alpha   90.00
_cell.angle_beta   90.00
_cell.angle_gamma   90.00
#
_symmetry.space_group_name_H-M   'P 1'
#
loop_
_entity.id
_entity.type
_entity.pdbx_description
1 polymer ?
#
loop_
_entity_poly.entity_id
_entity_poly.type
_entity_poly.pdbx_seq_one_letter_code
_entity_poly.pdbx_strand_id
1 'polypeptide(L)' 'EDAMKVKYDQEVDVLTIQFSNAPVEESDEDKPGIILDYDKDGNIVGIEILNASKRMENPRLLEYAVA' A
#
# COMPACT_ATOMS: atom_id res chain seq x y z
N GLU A 1 15.09 11.81 -6.49
CA GLU A 1 15.03 10.59 -5.70
C GLU A 1 13.62 10.34 -5.19
N ASP A 2 13.12 9.13 -5.41
CA ASP A 2 11.73 8.79 -5.08
C ASP A 2 11.61 8.36 -3.64
N ALA A 3 10.59 8.85 -2.98
CA ALA A 3 10.28 8.47 -1.61
C ALA A 3 9.20 7.39 -1.61
N MET A 4 9.28 6.48 -0.65
CA MET A 4 8.16 5.60 -0.33
C MET A 4 7.03 6.46 0.22
N LYS A 5 5.82 6.21 -0.21
CA LYS A 5 4.65 6.99 0.21
C LYS A 5 3.64 6.09 0.90
N VAL A 6 3.11 6.59 2.01
CA VAL A 6 2.04 5.92 2.74
C VAL A 6 0.87 6.88 2.80
N LYS A 7 -0.29 6.40 2.37
CA LYS A 7 -1.50 7.21 2.36
C LYS A 7 -2.64 6.41 2.97
N TYR A 8 -3.33 7.00 3.93
CA TYR A 8 -4.56 6.43 4.45
C TYR A 8 -5.72 7.29 3.99
N ASP A 9 -6.61 6.72 3.19
CA ASP A 9 -7.83 7.38 2.75
C ASP A 9 -8.94 7.00 3.73
N GLN A 10 -9.29 7.95 4.59
CA GLN A 10 -10.24 7.75 5.66
C GLN A 10 -11.67 7.55 5.15
N GLU A 11 -11.99 8.15 4.01
CA GLU A 11 -13.31 8.10 3.44
C GLU A 11 -13.68 6.70 2.95
N VAL A 12 -12.75 6.01 2.33
CA VAL A 12 -12.94 4.66 1.80
C VAL A 12 -12.27 3.58 2.64
N ASP A 13 -11.56 3.98 3.69
CA ASP A 13 -10.87 3.08 4.62
C ASP A 13 -9.83 2.20 3.92
N VAL A 14 -9.00 2.83 3.09
CA VAL A 14 -7.94 2.15 2.34
C VAL A 14 -6.59 2.73 2.70
N LEU A 15 -5.66 1.85 3.09
CA LEU A 15 -4.27 2.23 3.29
C LEU A 15 -3.47 1.80 2.06
N THR A 16 -2.74 2.73 1.48
CA THR A 16 -1.89 2.48 0.31
C THR A 16 -0.44 2.74 0.69
N ILE A 17 0.43 1.77 0.38
CA ILE A 17 1.87 1.93 0.51
C ILE A 17 2.46 1.84 -0.88
N GLN A 18 3.12 2.91 -1.31
CA GLN A 18 3.76 2.97 -2.63
C GLN A 18 5.27 2.92 -2.45
N PHE A 19 5.88 1.84 -2.91
CA PHE A 19 7.32 1.64 -2.76
C PHE A 19 8.13 2.32 -3.85
N SER A 20 7.51 2.56 -5.00
CA SER A 20 8.19 3.03 -6.20
C SER A 20 7.23 3.89 -7.01
N ASN A 21 7.78 4.78 -7.84
CA ASN A 21 6.99 5.57 -8.80
C ASN A 21 6.82 4.86 -10.14
N ALA A 22 7.30 3.62 -10.27
CA ALA A 22 7.11 2.87 -11.50
C ALA A 22 5.62 2.67 -11.76
N PRO A 23 5.19 2.75 -13.02
CA PRO A 23 3.78 2.54 -13.35
C PRO A 23 3.31 1.14 -12.96
N VAL A 24 2.09 1.06 -12.46
CA VAL A 24 1.47 -0.22 -12.14
C VAL A 24 1.02 -0.88 -13.43
N GLU A 25 1.51 -2.09 -13.69
CA GLU A 25 1.13 -2.89 -14.86
C GLU A 25 0.01 -3.86 -14.51
N GLU A 26 0.09 -4.49 -13.35
CA GLU A 26 -0.89 -5.44 -12.86
C GLU A 26 -1.14 -5.23 -11.38
N SER A 27 -2.36 -5.54 -10.97
CA SER A 27 -2.75 -5.59 -9.56
C SER A 27 -3.41 -6.93 -9.30
N ASP A 28 -3.07 -7.54 -8.17
CA ASP A 28 -3.54 -8.88 -7.84
C ASP A 28 -3.99 -8.91 -6.38
N GLU A 29 -5.20 -9.37 -6.15
CA GLU A 29 -5.71 -9.53 -4.79
C GLU A 29 -5.21 -10.86 -4.24
N ASP A 30 -4.11 -10.82 -3.48
CA ASP A 30 -3.46 -12.00 -2.93
C ASP A 30 -4.33 -12.68 -1.89
N LYS A 31 -4.88 -11.89 -0.98
CA LYS A 31 -5.84 -12.32 0.04
C LYS A 31 -6.98 -11.33 0.04
N PRO A 32 -8.18 -11.70 0.51
CA PRO A 32 -9.30 -10.77 0.54
C PRO A 32 -8.89 -9.44 1.18
N GLY A 33 -8.98 -8.37 0.41
CA GLY A 33 -8.67 -7.03 0.86
C GLY A 33 -7.20 -6.64 0.86
N ILE A 34 -6.30 -7.50 0.40
CA ILE A 34 -4.87 -7.21 0.28
C ILE A 34 -4.50 -7.27 -1.20
N ILE A 35 -4.22 -6.11 -1.78
CA ILE A 35 -3.93 -5.99 -3.20
C ILE A 35 -2.45 -5.65 -3.39
N LEU A 36 -1.76 -6.43 -4.21
CA LEU A 36 -0.37 -6.19 -4.56
C LEU A 36 -0.32 -5.58 -5.96
N ASP A 37 0.42 -4.49 -6.09
CA ASP A 37 0.60 -3.79 -7.36
C ASP A 37 1.98 -4.09 -7.91
N TYR A 38 2.04 -4.49 -9.18
CA TYR A 38 3.28 -4.92 -9.83
C TYR A 38 3.61 -4.03 -11.02
N ASP A 39 4.90 -3.83 -11.27
CA ASP A 39 5.36 -3.17 -12.50
C ASP A 39 5.46 -4.19 -13.65
N LYS A 40 5.93 -3.74 -14.80
CA LYS A 40 6.06 -4.56 -16.00
C LYS A 40 7.03 -5.73 -15.85
N ASP A 41 7.96 -5.63 -14.90
CA ASP A 41 8.98 -6.65 -14.65
C ASP A 41 8.61 -7.58 -13.52
N GLY A 42 7.40 -7.44 -12.97
CA GLY A 42 6.92 -8.28 -11.89
C GLY A 42 7.38 -7.86 -10.49
N ASN A 43 7.97 -6.69 -10.36
CA ASN A 43 8.35 -6.16 -9.05
C ASN A 43 7.13 -5.59 -8.34
N ILE A 44 7.04 -5.80 -7.02
CA ILE A 44 5.97 -5.18 -6.24
C ILE A 44 6.31 -3.71 -6.06
N VAL A 45 5.43 -2.83 -6.54
CA VAL A 45 5.61 -1.39 -6.43
C VAL A 45 4.67 -0.75 -5.43
N GLY A 46 3.67 -1.50 -4.96
CA GLY A 46 2.75 -0.98 -3.96
C GLY A 46 1.88 -2.07 -3.36
N ILE A 47 1.24 -1.70 -2.25
CA ILE A 47 0.28 -2.56 -1.54
C ILE A 47 -0.92 -1.69 -1.19
N GLU A 48 -2.12 -2.23 -1.40
CA GLU A 48 -3.36 -1.58 -0.99
C GLU A 48 -4.08 -2.48 0.00
N ILE A 49 -4.48 -1.91 1.13
CA ILE A 49 -5.15 -2.66 2.20
C ILE A 49 -6.55 -2.06 2.37
N LEU A 50 -7.56 -2.85 2.03
CA LEU A 50 -8.96 -2.45 2.15
C LEU A 50 -9.45 -2.72 3.57
N ASN A 51 -10.40 -1.92 4.03
CA ASN A 51 -10.94 -2.02 5.39
C ASN A 51 -9.82 -1.92 6.44
N ALA A 52 -8.93 -0.98 6.23
CA ALA A 52 -7.70 -0.86 7.02
C ALA A 52 -7.97 -0.68 8.50
N SER A 53 -9.01 0.07 8.88
CA SER A 53 -9.33 0.31 10.29
C SER A 53 -9.74 -0.96 11.02
N LYS A 54 -10.17 -1.99 10.31
CA LYS A 54 -10.57 -3.28 10.87
C LYS A 54 -9.42 -4.28 10.92
N ARG A 55 -8.32 -3.98 10.25
CA ARG A 55 -7.18 -4.89 10.12
C ARG A 55 -5.99 -4.47 10.96
N MET A 56 -5.93 -3.21 11.37
CA MET A 56 -4.80 -2.65 12.13
C MET A 56 -5.32 -1.74 13.21
N GLU A 57 -4.50 -1.49 14.23
CA GLU A 57 -4.95 -0.75 15.39
C GLU A 57 -5.27 0.71 15.07
N ASN A 58 -4.39 1.37 14.32
CA ASN A 58 -4.60 2.77 13.99
C ASN A 58 -3.97 3.12 12.64
N PRO A 59 -4.74 3.04 11.55
CA PRO A 59 -4.20 3.37 10.24
C PRO A 59 -3.85 4.85 10.05
N ARG A 60 -4.26 5.69 11.00
CA ARG A 60 -3.97 7.13 10.96
C ARG A 60 -2.65 7.47 11.61
N LEU A 61 -1.98 6.50 12.23
CA LEU A 61 -0.72 6.72 12.95
C LEU A 61 0.34 5.78 12.41
N LEU A 62 1.42 6.35 11.91
CA LEU A 62 2.55 5.61 11.38
C LEU A 62 3.80 6.00 12.14
N GLU A 63 4.54 5.00 12.62
CA GLU A 63 5.88 5.20 13.14
C GLU A 63 6.88 4.61 12.16
N TYR A 64 7.90 5.39 11.83
CA TYR A 64 8.95 4.96 10.90
C TYR A 64 10.29 5.12 11.59
N ALA A 65 11.07 4.05 11.59
CA ALA A 65 12.38 4.07 12.22
C ALA A 65 13.41 3.38 11.33
N VAL A 66 14.62 3.91 11.35
CA VAL A 66 15.78 3.29 10.69
C VAL A 66 16.74 2.89 11.80
N ALA A 67 17.00 1.58 11.89
CA ALA A 67 17.88 1.04 12.92
C ALA A 67 19.35 1.29 12.59
#